data_5e56cbed81bea71c2dc1556a5c0589ce
#
_entry.id   5e56cbed81bea71c2dc1556a5c0589ce
#
_cell.length_a   1.000
_cell.length_b   1.000
_cell.length_c   1.000
_cell.angle_alpha   90.00
_cell.angle_beta   90.00
_cell.angle_gamma   90.00
#
_symmetry.space_group_name_H-M   'P 1'
#
loop_
_entity.id
_entity.type
_entity.pdbx_description
1 polymer ?
#
loop_
_entity_poly.entity_id
_entity_poly.type
_entity_poly.pdbx_seq_one_letter_code
_entity_poly.pdbx_strand_id
1 'polypeptide(L)'
;MAEMRHAKVSELKVKHKSEQEGYEYYKRDFVPRGHADKSMVSIYEIPPLKAAYPYHYHIKNEETFYIISGEGILKTPDGERKVTAGDLLFFPADRNGAHKLVNTSAADFGLY
;
A
#
# COMPACT_ATOMS: atom_id res chain seq x y z
N MET A 1 -18.65 0.73 18.39
CA MET A 1 -18.00 2.03 18.08
C MET A 1 -16.50 1.90 18.27
N ALA A 2 -15.73 2.42 17.35
CA ALA A 2 -14.29 2.37 17.45
C ALA A 2 -13.78 3.39 18.46
N GLU A 3 -12.68 3.05 19.13
CA GLU A 3 -12.01 3.94 20.07
C GLU A 3 -10.86 4.66 19.40
N MET A 4 -10.46 5.81 19.96
CA MET A 4 -9.27 6.52 19.50
C MET A 4 -8.04 5.62 19.68
N ARG A 5 -7.13 5.64 18.70
CA ARG A 5 -5.88 4.88 18.75
C ARG A 5 -4.69 5.80 18.62
N HIS A 6 -3.63 5.45 19.33
CA HIS A 6 -2.36 6.15 19.26
C HIS A 6 -1.24 5.12 19.38
N ALA A 7 -0.35 5.09 18.40
CA ALA A 7 0.78 4.17 18.41
C ALA A 7 1.92 4.72 17.58
N LYS A 8 3.13 4.31 17.91
CA LYS A 8 4.28 4.51 17.03
C LYS A 8 4.30 3.35 16.02
N VAL A 9 4.75 3.61 14.81
CA VAL A 9 4.86 2.58 13.78
C VAL A 9 5.66 1.38 14.29
N SER A 10 6.74 1.63 15.00
CA SER A 10 7.61 0.57 15.54
C SER A 10 6.93 -0.33 16.56
N GLU A 11 5.82 0.09 17.14
CA GLU A 11 5.06 -0.69 18.12
C GLU A 11 4.06 -1.64 17.45
N LEU A 12 3.76 -1.44 16.17
CA LEU A 12 2.77 -2.22 15.46
C LEU A 12 3.33 -3.58 15.04
N LYS A 13 2.51 -4.61 15.15
CA LYS A 13 2.90 -5.96 14.76
C LYS A 13 3.11 -6.04 13.26
N VAL A 14 4.22 -6.65 12.84
CA VAL A 14 4.55 -6.84 11.42
C VAL A 14 3.96 -8.14 10.92
N LYS A 15 3.33 -8.09 9.76
CA LYS A 15 2.91 -9.27 9.00
C LYS A 15 3.74 -9.32 7.73
N HIS A 16 4.35 -10.47 7.45
CA HIS A 16 5.17 -10.68 6.25
C HIS A 16 4.49 -11.68 5.34
N LYS A 17 4.39 -11.35 4.06
CA LYS A 17 3.84 -12.26 3.07
C LYS A 17 4.77 -12.31 1.86
N SER A 18 5.17 -13.53 1.45
CA SER A 18 6.09 -13.76 0.34
C SER A 18 5.80 -15.07 -0.39
N GLU A 19 4.55 -15.52 -0.38
CA GLU A 19 4.16 -16.82 -0.89
C GLU A 19 4.20 -16.94 -2.42
N GLN A 20 4.12 -15.82 -3.12
CA GLN A 20 4.03 -15.81 -4.57
C GLN A 20 5.22 -15.05 -5.16
N GLU A 21 5.90 -15.66 -6.12
CA GLU A 21 7.07 -15.04 -6.75
C GLU A 21 6.71 -13.68 -7.35
N GLY A 22 7.54 -12.67 -7.10
CA GLY A 22 7.34 -11.32 -7.57
C GLY A 22 6.48 -10.46 -6.66
N TYR A 23 5.85 -11.07 -5.65
CA TYR A 23 4.97 -10.36 -4.73
C TYR A 23 5.40 -10.60 -3.30
N GLU A 24 5.74 -9.52 -2.63
CA GLU A 24 6.20 -9.57 -1.25
C GLU A 24 5.94 -8.25 -0.55
N TYR A 25 5.50 -8.30 0.72
CA TYR A 25 5.35 -7.11 1.53
C TYR A 25 5.49 -7.40 3.02
N TYR A 26 5.81 -6.35 3.77
CA TYR A 26 5.71 -6.30 5.22
C TYR A 26 4.62 -5.30 5.53
N LYS A 27 3.65 -5.69 6.35
CA LYS A 27 2.47 -4.88 6.63
C LYS A 27 2.29 -4.66 8.13
N ARG A 28 1.99 -3.43 8.51
CA ARG A 28 1.61 -3.09 9.88
C ARG A 28 0.23 -2.44 9.85
N ASP A 29 -0.73 -3.04 10.55
CA ASP A 29 -2.09 -2.50 10.63
C ASP A 29 -2.21 -1.55 11.80
N PHE A 30 -2.58 -0.31 11.54
CA PHE A 30 -2.90 0.67 12.58
C PHE A 30 -4.40 0.68 12.86
N VAL A 31 -5.23 0.70 11.80
CA VAL A 31 -6.68 0.52 11.92
C VAL A 31 -7.02 -0.70 11.08
N PRO A 32 -7.06 -1.90 11.71
CA PRO A 32 -7.33 -3.13 10.96
C PRO A 32 -8.80 -3.26 10.59
N ARG A 33 -9.06 -4.18 9.68
CA ARG A 33 -10.42 -4.49 9.27
C ARG A 33 -11.25 -4.90 10.49
N GLY A 34 -12.45 -4.31 10.60
CA GLY A 34 -13.36 -4.61 11.70
C GLY A 34 -13.20 -3.74 12.93
N HIS A 35 -12.11 -2.95 13.03
CA HIS A 35 -11.91 -2.03 14.14
C HIS A 35 -12.76 -0.76 13.98
N ALA A 36 -12.89 -0.28 12.75
CA ALA A 36 -13.66 0.93 12.43
C ALA A 36 -14.59 0.65 11.25
N ASP A 37 -15.65 1.43 11.13
CA ASP A 37 -16.66 1.24 10.10
C ASP A 37 -16.25 1.82 8.74
N LYS A 38 -15.44 2.87 8.74
CA LYS A 38 -15.24 3.69 7.54
C LYS A 38 -13.82 3.75 7.04
N SER A 39 -12.84 3.28 7.81
CA SER A 39 -11.46 3.35 7.37
C SER A 39 -10.64 2.18 7.88
N MET A 40 -9.59 1.88 7.13
CA MET A 40 -8.51 0.99 7.55
C MET A 40 -7.21 1.73 7.25
N VAL A 41 -6.22 1.60 8.12
CA VAL A 41 -4.94 2.24 7.95
C VAL A 41 -3.84 1.22 8.16
N SER A 42 -2.98 1.06 7.17
CA SER A 42 -1.86 0.12 7.23
C SER A 42 -0.62 0.75 6.64
N ILE A 43 0.53 0.31 7.10
CA ILE A 43 1.82 0.73 6.57
C ILE A 43 2.49 -0.48 5.95
N TYR A 44 2.92 -0.32 4.69
CA TYR A 44 3.56 -1.38 3.92
C TYR A 44 5.03 -1.07 3.66
N GLU A 45 5.84 -2.10 3.66
CA GLU A 45 7.19 -2.06 3.10
C GLU A 45 7.24 -3.10 2.00
N ILE A 46 7.70 -2.68 0.81
CA ILE A 46 7.80 -3.54 -0.37
C ILE A 46 9.27 -3.71 -0.71
N PRO A 47 9.81 -4.94 -0.66
CA PRO A 47 11.21 -5.19 -1.00
C PRO A 47 11.55 -4.80 -2.44
N PRO A 48 12.84 -4.61 -2.76
CA PRO A 48 13.27 -4.26 -4.11
C PRO A 48 12.75 -5.23 -5.16
N LEU A 49 12.30 -4.70 -6.28
CA LEU A 49 11.80 -5.42 -7.46
C LEU A 49 10.54 -6.24 -7.20
N LYS A 50 9.87 -6.01 -6.08
CA LYS A 50 8.62 -6.69 -5.73
C LYS A 50 7.46 -5.73 -5.80
N ALA A 51 6.24 -6.28 -5.85
CA ALA A 51 5.00 -5.55 -5.66
C ALA A 51 4.24 -6.18 -4.50
N ALA A 52 3.42 -5.41 -3.79
CA ALA A 52 2.62 -5.96 -2.69
C ALA A 52 1.51 -6.85 -3.24
N TYR A 53 0.87 -6.42 -4.31
CA TYR A 53 -0.27 -7.13 -4.92
C TYR A 53 -0.18 -7.08 -6.44
N PRO A 54 -0.84 -8.05 -7.14
CA PRO A 54 -0.99 -7.97 -8.59
C PRO A 54 -1.84 -6.76 -8.98
N TYR A 55 -1.90 -6.47 -10.28
CA TYR A 55 -2.76 -5.42 -10.81
C TYR A 55 -4.21 -5.74 -10.43
N HIS A 56 -4.86 -4.83 -9.72
CA HIS A 56 -6.18 -5.07 -9.15
C HIS A 56 -6.95 -3.78 -8.95
N TYR A 57 -8.25 -3.92 -8.66
CA TYR A 57 -9.09 -2.81 -8.24
C TYR A 57 -10.12 -3.29 -7.20
N HIS A 58 -10.70 -2.35 -6.49
CA HIS A 58 -11.73 -2.63 -5.50
C HIS A 58 -13.09 -2.16 -6.03
N ILE A 59 -14.13 -2.94 -5.75
CA ILE A 59 -15.47 -2.63 -6.25
C ILE A 59 -16.12 -1.50 -5.45
N LYS A 60 -15.93 -1.48 -4.14
CA LYS A 60 -16.62 -0.54 -3.24
C LYS A 60 -15.70 0.43 -2.53
N ASN A 61 -14.43 0.12 -2.40
CA ASN A 61 -13.50 0.90 -1.57
C ASN A 61 -12.62 1.80 -2.42
N GLU A 62 -12.42 2.99 -1.90
CA GLU A 62 -11.41 3.90 -2.41
C GLU A 62 -10.12 3.67 -1.64
N GLU A 63 -8.98 3.94 -2.28
CA GLU A 63 -7.67 3.84 -1.62
C GLU A 63 -6.86 5.10 -1.82
N THR A 64 -6.10 5.48 -0.81
CA THR A 64 -5.13 6.56 -0.90
C THR A 64 -3.80 6.06 -0.37
N PHE A 65 -2.73 6.27 -1.14
CA PHE A 65 -1.38 5.93 -0.72
C PHE A 65 -0.57 7.21 -0.53
N TYR A 66 0.25 7.22 0.50
CA TYR A 66 1.29 8.23 0.68
C TYR A 66 2.64 7.52 0.65
N ILE A 67 3.51 7.92 -0.27
CA ILE A 67 4.84 7.31 -0.42
C ILE A 67 5.77 7.94 0.62
N ILE A 68 6.20 7.15 1.60
CA ILE A 68 7.05 7.63 2.68
C ILE A 68 8.51 7.66 2.23
N SER A 69 8.97 6.63 1.52
CA SER A 69 10.36 6.51 1.10
C SER A 69 10.48 5.64 -0.14
N GLY A 70 11.57 5.82 -0.89
CA GLY A 70 11.85 5.02 -2.06
C GLY A 70 11.21 5.55 -3.33
N GLU A 71 11.29 4.74 -4.38
CA GLU A 71 10.69 5.06 -5.67
C GLU A 71 10.17 3.80 -6.34
N GLY A 72 9.22 3.96 -7.22
CA GLY A 72 8.62 2.84 -7.89
C GLY A 72 7.91 3.23 -9.18
N ILE A 73 7.34 2.24 -9.83
CA ILE A 73 6.53 2.42 -11.02
C ILE A 73 5.09 2.05 -10.67
N LEU A 74 4.18 2.98 -10.94
CA LEU A 74 2.75 2.76 -10.78
C LEU A 74 2.13 2.43 -12.13
N LYS A 75 1.46 1.29 -12.21
CA LYS A 75 0.70 0.87 -13.40
C LYS A 75 -0.77 1.16 -13.17
N THR A 76 -1.39 1.84 -14.12
CA THR A 76 -2.82 2.21 -14.08
C THR A 76 -3.44 1.98 -15.46
N PRO A 77 -4.78 2.13 -15.62
CA PRO A 77 -5.40 2.04 -16.94
C PRO A 77 -4.86 3.05 -17.94
N ASP A 78 -4.32 4.18 -17.47
CA ASP A 78 -3.74 5.21 -18.32
C ASP A 78 -2.28 4.97 -18.70
N GLY A 79 -1.68 3.89 -18.20
CA GLY A 79 -0.28 3.55 -18.44
C GLY A 79 0.55 3.53 -17.17
N GLU A 80 1.85 3.72 -17.34
CA GLU A 80 2.80 3.66 -16.23
C GLU A 80 3.34 5.05 -15.92
N ARG A 81 3.63 5.30 -14.63
CA ARG A 81 4.29 6.52 -14.20
C ARG A 81 5.21 6.24 -13.02
N LYS A 82 6.28 7.03 -12.95
CA LYS A 82 7.20 6.97 -11.82
C LYS A 82 6.60 7.67 -10.61
N VAL A 83 6.75 7.09 -9.44
CA VAL A 83 6.34 7.68 -8.16
C VAL A 83 7.51 7.67 -7.20
N THR A 84 7.58 8.66 -6.31
CA THR A 84 8.69 8.83 -5.37
C THR A 84 8.15 9.28 -4.01
N ALA A 85 9.05 9.31 -3.02
CA ALA A 85 8.72 9.80 -1.68
C ALA A 85 8.04 11.16 -1.74
N GLY A 86 6.98 11.32 -0.97
CA GLY A 86 6.19 12.55 -0.94
C GLY A 86 4.97 12.54 -1.86
N ASP A 87 4.87 11.56 -2.75
CA ASP A 87 3.72 11.48 -3.64
C ASP A 87 2.48 10.96 -2.91
N LEU A 88 1.33 11.51 -3.29
CA LEU A 88 0.01 11.03 -2.86
C LEU A 88 -0.69 10.43 -4.07
N LEU A 89 -1.26 9.24 -3.88
CA LEU A 89 -1.95 8.51 -4.92
C LEU A 89 -3.37 8.21 -4.46
N PHE A 90 -4.36 8.49 -5.30
CA PHE A 90 -5.74 8.17 -5.00
C PHE A 90 -6.32 7.24 -6.06
N PHE A 91 -6.97 6.19 -5.63
CA PHE A 91 -7.60 5.20 -6.51
C PHE A 91 -9.09 5.14 -6.22
N PRO A 92 -9.93 5.56 -7.17
CA PRO A 92 -11.38 5.43 -7.00
C PRO A 92 -11.78 3.95 -6.97
N ALA A 93 -12.97 3.68 -6.51
CA ALA A 93 -13.56 2.35 -6.62
C ALA A 93 -13.75 2.00 -8.09
N ASP A 94 -13.93 0.71 -8.39
CA ASP A 94 -14.11 0.12 -9.71
C ASP A 94 -12.86 0.14 -10.60
N ARG A 95 -13.03 -0.15 -11.88
CA ARG A 95 -11.94 -0.33 -12.85
C ARG A 95 -11.06 0.89 -13.04
N ASN A 96 -11.61 2.09 -12.84
CA ASN A 96 -10.84 3.32 -12.99
C ASN A 96 -9.75 3.44 -11.92
N GLY A 97 -9.90 2.72 -10.81
CA GLY A 97 -8.92 2.69 -9.75
C GLY A 97 -7.95 1.51 -9.81
N ALA A 98 -7.94 0.75 -10.90
CA ALA A 98 -7.03 -0.39 -11.03
C ALA A 98 -5.58 0.05 -10.99
N HIS A 99 -4.75 -0.68 -10.24
CA HIS A 99 -3.35 -0.29 -10.07
C HIS A 99 -2.45 -1.45 -9.65
N LYS A 100 -1.16 -1.27 -9.90
CA LYS A 100 -0.07 -2.12 -9.39
C LYS A 100 1.13 -1.24 -9.14
N LEU A 101 1.69 -1.33 -7.95
CA LEU A 101 2.86 -0.56 -7.56
C LEU A 101 4.05 -1.49 -7.38
N VAL A 102 5.12 -1.23 -8.14
CA VAL A 102 6.35 -2.04 -8.12
C VAL A 102 7.48 -1.22 -7.56
N ASN A 103 8.21 -1.76 -6.60
CA ASN A 103 9.41 -1.12 -6.07
C ASN A 103 10.56 -1.27 -7.06
N THR A 104 11.05 -0.16 -7.61
CA THR A 104 12.20 -0.16 -8.53
C THR A 104 13.46 0.37 -7.88
N SER A 105 13.43 0.69 -6.59
CA SER A 105 14.60 1.17 -5.86
C SER A 105 15.44 0.01 -5.33
N ALA A 106 16.64 0.32 -4.84
CA ALA A 106 17.54 -0.67 -4.26
C ALA A 106 17.25 -0.95 -2.78
N ALA A 107 16.32 -0.20 -2.17
CA ALA A 107 15.92 -0.33 -0.77
C ALA A 107 14.44 -0.59 -0.66
N ASP A 108 13.95 -0.94 0.53
CA ASP A 108 12.53 -1.14 0.76
C ASP A 108 11.74 0.12 0.47
N PHE A 109 10.55 -0.07 -0.09
CA PHE A 109 9.65 1.00 -0.47
C PHE A 109 8.65 1.19 0.67
N GLY A 110 8.83 2.25 1.45
CA GLY A 110 7.91 2.59 2.53
C GLY A 110 6.72 3.35 1.99
N LEU A 111 5.52 2.89 2.31
CA LEU A 111 4.30 3.62 1.94
C LEU A 111 3.23 3.46 3.01
N TYR A 112 2.38 4.44 3.02
CA TYR A 112 1.25 4.54 3.92
C TYR A 112 -0.03 4.50 3.10
#